data_0bb811e8bee92be61ea703fd47b7462a
#
_entry.id   0bb811e8bee92be61ea703fd47b7462a
#
_cell.length_a   1.000
_cell.length_b   1.000
_cell.length_c   1.000
_cell.angle_alpha   90.00
_cell.angle_beta   90.00
_cell.angle_gamma   90.00
#
_symmetry.space_group_name_H-M   'P 1'
#
loop_
_entity.id
_entity.type
_entity.pdbx_description
1 polymer ?
#
loop_
_entity_poly.entity_id
_entity_poly.type
_entity_poly.pdbx_seq_one_letter_code
_entity_poly.pdbx_strand_id
1 'polypeptide(L)'
;MKTKAKPLFGKIWIIGTLLFMSMISWMLYDILQREGAIGRYDDVIVMGTNAGFKPFEYKNGNEIVGFDVDIAKEIAKKTNKTLKIEDMSFDGLLPALNSGQVDMVIAGMSVTPEREKNALFSKSYYSAAQRMIIKKGSSIKNKYQLEGKKIGVQ
;
A
#
# COMPACT_ATOMS: atom_id res chain seq x y z
N MET A 1 -7.04 68.52 35.11
CA MET A 1 -6.23 67.31 34.87
C MET A 1 -6.78 66.60 33.64
N LYS A 2 -6.04 66.56 32.54
CA LYS A 2 -6.41 65.84 31.30
C LYS A 2 -5.70 64.51 31.31
N THR A 3 -6.40 63.42 31.55
CA THR A 3 -5.89 62.07 31.45
C THR A 3 -5.75 61.71 29.95
N LYS A 4 -4.52 61.58 29.47
CA LYS A 4 -4.23 61.05 28.14
C LYS A 4 -4.55 59.55 28.10
N ALA A 5 -5.63 59.18 27.44
CA ALA A 5 -5.91 57.77 27.13
C ALA A 5 -4.79 57.24 26.17
N LYS A 6 -4.03 56.28 26.61
CA LYS A 6 -3.02 55.59 25.75
C LYS A 6 -3.76 54.80 24.68
N PRO A 7 -3.27 54.83 23.42
CA PRO A 7 -3.94 54.18 22.30
C PRO A 7 -3.89 52.66 22.48
N LEU A 8 -5.02 52.05 22.82
CA LEU A 8 -5.22 50.60 22.93
C LEU A 8 -5.07 49.90 21.54
N PHE A 9 -5.29 50.70 20.48
CA PHE A 9 -5.23 50.21 19.08
C PHE A 9 -3.85 49.68 18.66
N GLY A 10 -2.74 50.26 19.12
CA GLY A 10 -1.40 49.79 18.76
C GLY A 10 -1.07 48.38 19.31
N LYS A 11 -1.57 48.05 20.48
CA LYS A 11 -1.32 46.73 21.09
C LYS A 11 -2.10 45.58 20.37
N ILE A 12 -3.32 45.90 19.93
CA ILE A 12 -4.17 44.93 19.19
C ILE A 12 -3.56 44.60 17.85
N TRP A 13 -3.01 45.60 17.15
CA TRP A 13 -2.30 45.41 15.86
C TRP A 13 -1.06 44.53 16.03
N ILE A 14 -0.25 44.76 17.06
CA ILE A 14 0.96 43.96 17.33
C ILE A 14 0.59 42.52 17.66
N ILE A 15 -0.44 42.25 18.43
CA ILE A 15 -0.89 40.89 18.75
C ILE A 15 -1.42 40.20 17.49
N GLY A 16 -2.19 40.92 16.65
CA GLY A 16 -2.69 40.36 15.38
C GLY A 16 -1.56 39.98 14.39
N THR A 17 -0.54 40.84 14.28
CA THR A 17 0.61 40.53 13.43
C THR A 17 1.44 39.35 13.95
N LEU A 18 1.63 39.22 15.25
CA LEU A 18 2.35 38.09 15.85
C LEU A 18 1.59 36.77 15.63
N LEU A 19 0.27 36.75 15.80
CA LEU A 19 -0.55 35.56 15.53
C LEU A 19 -0.53 35.18 14.06
N PHE A 20 -0.59 36.14 13.16
CA PHE A 20 -0.51 35.90 11.72
C PHE A 20 0.86 35.33 11.31
N MET A 21 1.95 35.89 11.85
CA MET A 21 3.31 35.37 11.61
C MET A 21 3.50 33.96 12.17
N SER A 22 2.94 33.66 13.35
CA SER A 22 3.00 32.30 13.91
C SER A 22 2.21 31.29 13.07
N MET A 23 1.07 31.69 12.52
CA MET A 23 0.27 30.85 11.62
C MET A 23 0.99 30.57 10.30
N ILE A 24 1.63 31.58 9.72
CA ILE A 24 2.47 31.40 8.50
C ILE A 24 3.66 30.50 8.80
N SER A 25 4.34 30.70 9.93
CA SER A 25 5.47 29.87 10.34
C SER A 25 5.07 28.42 10.52
N TRP A 26 3.90 28.18 11.15
CA TRP A 26 3.36 26.83 11.31
C TRP A 26 2.97 26.19 9.96
N MET A 27 2.35 26.98 9.06
CA MET A 27 1.98 26.52 7.72
C MET A 27 3.22 26.19 6.87
N LEU A 28 4.26 27.02 6.93
CA LEU A 28 5.55 26.75 6.27
C LEU A 28 6.23 25.51 6.86
N TYR A 29 6.21 25.35 8.17
CA TYR A 29 6.73 24.16 8.83
C TYR A 29 5.99 22.89 8.38
N ASP A 30 4.65 22.91 8.28
CA ASP A 30 3.85 21.80 7.80
C ASP A 30 4.14 21.48 6.32
N ILE A 31 4.30 22.48 5.46
CA ILE A 31 4.68 22.31 4.05
C ILE A 31 6.08 21.68 3.94
N LEU A 32 7.07 22.18 4.68
CA LEU A 32 8.44 21.64 4.67
C LEU A 32 8.50 20.21 5.19
N GLN A 33 7.66 19.87 6.17
CA GLN A 33 7.52 18.48 6.65
C GLN A 33 6.89 17.58 5.59
N ARG A 34 5.93 18.09 4.83
CA ARG A 34 5.30 17.34 3.72
C ARG A 34 6.26 17.15 2.56
N GLU A 35 7.07 18.16 2.19
CA GLU A 35 8.11 18.03 1.17
C GLU A 35 9.21 17.06 1.60
N GLY A 36 9.62 17.09 2.87
CA GLY A 36 10.55 16.10 3.43
C GLY A 36 10.00 14.68 3.47
N ALA A 37 8.67 14.53 3.60
CA ALA A 37 8.00 13.25 3.48
C ALA A 37 7.90 12.79 1.99
N ILE A 38 7.62 13.71 1.07
CA ILE A 38 7.56 13.44 -0.37
C ILE A 38 8.93 13.00 -0.90
N GLY A 39 10.02 13.69 -0.53
CA GLY A 39 11.38 13.31 -0.96
C GLY A 39 11.86 11.96 -0.41
N ARG A 40 11.26 11.45 0.67
CA ARG A 40 11.60 10.15 1.24
C ARG A 40 10.93 8.98 0.50
N TYR A 41 9.85 9.24 -0.25
CA TYR A 41 9.11 8.24 -1.05
C TYR A 41 9.51 8.20 -2.52
N ASP A 42 10.17 9.25 -3.04
CA ASP A 42 10.56 9.29 -4.46
C ASP A 42 11.57 8.19 -4.83
N ASP A 43 12.42 7.76 -3.89
CA ASP A 43 13.45 6.74 -4.11
C ASP A 43 13.05 5.32 -3.69
N VAL A 44 11.86 5.13 -3.14
CA VAL A 44 11.37 3.83 -2.64
C VAL A 44 10.10 3.43 -3.39
N ILE A 45 9.99 2.15 -3.72
CA ILE A 45 8.75 1.54 -4.18
C ILE A 45 8.37 0.41 -3.23
N VAL A 46 7.17 0.45 -2.69
CA VAL A 46 6.68 -0.51 -1.70
C VAL A 46 5.80 -1.55 -2.37
N MET A 47 6.23 -2.81 -2.30
CA MET A 47 5.47 -3.96 -2.76
C MET A 47 4.70 -4.59 -1.59
N GLY A 48 3.38 -4.71 -1.71
CA GLY A 48 2.55 -5.56 -0.85
C GLY A 48 2.50 -6.98 -1.40
N THR A 49 2.67 -7.97 -0.53
CA THR A 49 2.59 -9.38 -0.88
C THR A 49 2.08 -10.23 0.29
N ASN A 50 1.76 -11.50 0.03
CA ASN A 50 1.42 -12.49 1.07
C ASN A 50 2.41 -13.65 1.01
N ALA A 51 3.49 -13.58 1.80
CA ALA A 51 4.67 -14.43 1.68
C ALA A 51 4.46 -15.88 2.20
N GLY A 52 3.44 -16.54 1.68
CA GLY A 52 3.09 -17.94 1.97
C GLY A 52 2.85 -18.79 0.73
N PHE A 53 3.10 -18.28 -0.48
CA PHE A 53 2.67 -18.90 -1.73
C PHE A 53 3.84 -19.31 -2.66
N LYS A 54 4.51 -20.41 -2.34
CA LYS A 54 5.60 -20.96 -3.19
C LYS A 54 5.07 -21.40 -4.57
N PRO A 55 5.84 -21.15 -5.63
CA PRO A 55 7.16 -20.53 -5.73
C PRO A 55 7.12 -19.00 -5.97
N PHE A 56 5.96 -18.36 -5.86
CA PHE A 56 5.75 -16.95 -6.23
C PHE A 56 6.30 -15.99 -5.18
N GLU A 57 5.85 -16.12 -3.92
CA GLU A 57 6.32 -15.32 -2.79
C GLU A 57 6.32 -16.16 -1.51
N TYR A 58 7.47 -16.26 -0.85
CA TYR A 58 7.59 -17.06 0.38
C TYR A 58 8.79 -16.63 1.21
N LYS A 59 8.73 -16.95 2.51
CA LYS A 59 9.84 -16.72 3.44
C LYS A 59 10.91 -17.78 3.27
N ASN A 60 12.15 -17.33 3.10
CA ASN A 60 13.37 -18.14 3.15
C ASN A 60 14.28 -17.56 4.23
N GLY A 61 14.22 -18.11 5.44
CA GLY A 61 14.80 -17.48 6.62
C GLY A 61 14.14 -16.13 6.90
N ASN A 62 14.92 -15.06 6.94
CA ASN A 62 14.45 -13.70 7.20
C ASN A 62 14.11 -12.92 5.91
N GLU A 63 14.28 -13.51 4.75
CA GLU A 63 14.03 -12.86 3.47
C GLU A 63 12.75 -13.38 2.83
N ILE A 64 12.06 -12.50 2.11
CA ILE A 64 10.97 -12.85 1.23
C ILE A 64 11.54 -12.98 -0.18
N VAL A 65 11.31 -14.13 -0.79
CA VAL A 65 11.87 -14.51 -2.10
C VAL A 65 10.81 -15.17 -2.97
N GLY A 66 11.09 -15.30 -4.26
CA GLY A 66 10.24 -15.98 -5.20
C GLY A 66 10.05 -15.19 -6.49
N PHE A 67 9.28 -15.76 -7.41
CA PHE A 67 9.09 -15.23 -8.75
C PHE A 67 8.49 -13.82 -8.74
N ASP A 68 7.48 -13.57 -7.91
CA ASP A 68 6.82 -12.27 -7.77
C ASP A 68 7.77 -11.21 -7.18
N VAL A 69 8.63 -11.64 -6.24
CA VAL A 69 9.67 -10.78 -5.68
C VAL A 69 10.72 -10.40 -6.72
N ASP A 70 11.09 -11.34 -7.59
CA ASP A 70 12.05 -11.06 -8.65
C ASP A 70 11.48 -10.10 -9.70
N ILE A 71 10.19 -10.21 -10.03
CA ILE A 71 9.48 -9.20 -10.84
C ILE A 71 9.55 -7.82 -10.17
N ALA A 72 9.26 -7.74 -8.88
CA ALA A 72 9.31 -6.48 -8.13
C ALA A 72 10.70 -5.86 -8.13
N LYS A 73 11.76 -6.66 -7.96
CA LYS A 73 13.15 -6.21 -8.04
C LYS A 73 13.47 -5.61 -9.42
N GLU A 74 13.02 -6.25 -10.49
CA GLU A 74 13.23 -5.70 -11.85
C GLU A 74 12.44 -4.41 -12.09
N ILE A 75 11.24 -4.29 -11.54
CA ILE A 75 10.46 -3.04 -11.59
C ILE A 75 11.22 -1.93 -10.85
N ALA A 76 11.65 -2.18 -9.63
CA ALA A 76 12.39 -1.21 -8.82
C ALA A 76 13.66 -0.75 -9.53
N LYS A 77 14.43 -1.69 -10.09
CA LYS A 77 15.64 -1.41 -10.87
C LYS A 77 15.35 -0.53 -12.09
N LYS A 78 14.29 -0.84 -12.85
CA LYS A 78 13.90 -0.08 -14.05
C LYS A 78 13.38 1.31 -13.74
N THR A 79 12.81 1.51 -12.56
CA THR A 79 12.31 2.81 -12.08
C THR A 79 13.35 3.58 -11.28
N ASN A 80 14.55 3.03 -11.11
CA ASN A 80 15.64 3.58 -10.29
C ASN A 80 15.20 3.84 -8.83
N LYS A 81 14.43 2.88 -8.26
CA LYS A 81 13.91 2.94 -6.90
C LYS A 81 14.43 1.79 -6.04
N THR A 82 14.46 2.00 -4.74
CA THR A 82 14.73 0.95 -3.75
C THR A 82 13.45 0.16 -3.48
N LEU A 83 13.49 -1.16 -3.60
CA LEU A 83 12.35 -2.02 -3.29
C LEU A 83 12.22 -2.21 -1.78
N LYS A 84 11.02 -1.94 -1.24
CA LYS A 84 10.59 -2.36 0.08
C LYS A 84 9.47 -3.38 -0.07
N ILE A 85 9.50 -4.47 0.71
CA ILE A 85 8.48 -5.52 0.65
C ILE A 85 7.73 -5.53 1.98
N GLU A 86 6.39 -5.46 1.90
CA GLU A 86 5.48 -5.54 3.04
C GLU A 86 4.68 -6.85 2.94
N ASP A 87 4.89 -7.73 3.93
CA ASP A 87 4.15 -8.99 4.07
C ASP A 87 2.88 -8.78 4.88
N MET A 88 1.73 -9.08 4.30
CA MET A 88 0.44 -8.92 4.96
C MET A 88 -0.55 -9.99 4.51
N SER A 89 -1.73 -10.03 5.13
CA SER A 89 -2.80 -10.94 4.71
C SER A 89 -3.24 -10.63 3.28
N PHE A 90 -3.57 -11.65 2.49
CA PHE A 90 -4.00 -11.49 1.10
C PHE A 90 -5.20 -10.53 0.97
N ASP A 91 -6.17 -10.62 1.87
CA ASP A 91 -7.35 -9.74 1.88
C ASP A 91 -7.02 -8.28 2.22
N GLY A 92 -5.88 -8.03 2.86
CA GLY A 92 -5.40 -6.69 3.19
C GLY A 92 -4.69 -5.97 2.04
N LEU A 93 -4.28 -6.69 0.99
CA LEU A 93 -3.45 -6.15 -0.09
C LEU A 93 -4.11 -5.01 -0.88
N LEU A 94 -5.35 -5.21 -1.36
CA LEU A 94 -6.06 -4.17 -2.11
C LEU A 94 -6.44 -2.96 -1.24
N PRO A 95 -6.92 -3.11 0.00
CA PRO A 95 -7.04 -2.00 0.94
C PRO A 95 -5.74 -1.22 1.15
N ALA A 96 -4.60 -1.90 1.33
CA ALA A 96 -3.30 -1.26 1.49
C ALA A 96 -2.87 -0.46 0.24
N LEU A 97 -3.13 -1.00 -0.95
CA LEU A 97 -2.90 -0.31 -2.22
C LEU A 97 -3.76 0.97 -2.31
N ASN A 98 -5.05 0.86 -2.02
CA ASN A 98 -5.98 1.99 -2.13
C ASN A 98 -5.72 3.09 -1.09
N SER A 99 -5.17 2.75 0.07
CA SER A 99 -4.77 3.74 1.09
C SER A 99 -3.39 4.35 0.84
N GLY A 100 -2.64 3.87 -0.16
CA GLY A 100 -1.26 4.30 -0.42
C GLY A 100 -0.24 3.76 0.58
N GLN A 101 -0.59 2.74 1.37
CA GLN A 101 0.36 2.04 2.23
C GLN A 101 1.40 1.26 1.41
N VAL A 102 0.99 0.72 0.27
CA VAL A 102 1.86 0.10 -0.72
C VAL A 102 1.63 0.72 -2.09
N ASP A 103 2.66 0.75 -2.94
CA ASP A 103 2.60 1.33 -4.28
C ASP A 103 2.18 0.30 -5.33
N MET A 104 2.45 -0.96 -5.08
CA MET A 104 2.07 -2.07 -5.94
C MET A 104 1.79 -3.33 -5.14
N VAL A 105 0.97 -4.21 -5.71
CA VAL A 105 0.71 -5.55 -5.18
C VAL A 105 1.15 -6.58 -6.21
N ILE A 106 2.03 -7.50 -5.79
CA ILE A 106 2.41 -8.67 -6.58
C ILE A 106 2.34 -9.87 -5.63
N ALA A 107 1.36 -10.75 -5.83
CA ALA A 107 1.00 -11.80 -4.89
C ALA A 107 0.25 -12.96 -5.56
N GLY A 108 0.67 -13.37 -6.75
CA GLY A 108 -0.06 -14.39 -7.52
C GLY A 108 -1.54 -14.06 -7.72
N MET A 109 -1.92 -12.79 -7.63
CA MET A 109 -3.31 -12.36 -7.58
C MET A 109 -3.98 -12.47 -8.95
N SER A 110 -5.03 -13.28 -9.02
CA SER A 110 -5.85 -13.40 -10.23
C SER A 110 -6.71 -12.17 -10.45
N VAL A 111 -6.82 -11.75 -11.71
CA VAL A 111 -7.74 -10.69 -12.15
C VAL A 111 -9.18 -11.21 -12.04
N THR A 112 -10.04 -10.42 -11.41
CA THR A 112 -11.50 -10.66 -11.37
C THR A 112 -12.24 -9.34 -11.58
N PRO A 113 -13.46 -9.36 -12.14
CA PRO A 113 -14.25 -8.14 -12.34
C PRO A 113 -14.49 -7.33 -11.06
N GLU A 114 -14.50 -8.00 -9.91
CA GLU A 114 -14.65 -7.36 -8.61
C GLU A 114 -13.39 -6.60 -8.21
N ARG A 115 -12.21 -7.22 -8.40
CA ARG A 115 -10.91 -6.61 -8.09
C ARG A 115 -10.57 -5.47 -9.03
N GLU A 116 -10.92 -5.59 -10.32
CA GLU A 116 -10.72 -4.53 -11.31
C GLU A 116 -11.48 -3.23 -11.00
N LYS A 117 -12.55 -3.30 -10.20
CA LYS A 117 -13.24 -2.09 -9.70
C LYS A 117 -12.39 -1.29 -8.71
N ASN A 118 -11.44 -1.94 -8.06
CA ASN A 118 -10.68 -1.37 -6.95
C ASN A 118 -9.18 -1.18 -7.26
N ALA A 119 -8.67 -1.74 -8.37
CA ALA A 119 -7.27 -1.62 -8.75
C ALA A 119 -7.08 -1.79 -10.26
N LEU A 120 -6.02 -1.17 -10.79
CA LEU A 120 -5.56 -1.42 -12.14
C LEU A 120 -4.67 -2.66 -12.15
N PHE A 121 -4.89 -3.55 -13.10
CA PHE A 121 -4.10 -4.76 -13.28
C PHE A 121 -3.17 -4.64 -14.50
N SER A 122 -1.99 -5.25 -14.38
CA SER A 122 -1.09 -5.47 -15.51
C SER A 122 -1.65 -6.54 -16.45
N LYS A 123 -0.98 -6.76 -17.56
CA LYS A 123 -1.14 -8.01 -18.33
C LYS A 123 -0.75 -9.19 -17.45
N SER A 124 -1.38 -10.35 -17.67
CA SER A 124 -1.02 -11.58 -16.98
C SER A 124 0.46 -11.93 -17.27
N TYR A 125 1.23 -12.15 -16.22
CA TYR A 125 2.63 -12.52 -16.27
C TYR A 125 2.86 -14.03 -16.05
N TYR A 126 1.82 -14.74 -15.61
CA TYR A 126 1.85 -16.19 -15.39
C TYR A 126 0.51 -16.82 -15.74
N SER A 127 0.52 -18.02 -16.30
CA SER A 127 -0.68 -18.80 -16.58
C SER A 127 -0.69 -20.06 -15.71
N ALA A 128 -1.66 -20.16 -14.83
CA ALA A 128 -1.83 -21.29 -13.92
C ALA A 128 -3.12 -22.05 -14.19
N ALA A 129 -3.09 -23.37 -14.01
CA ALA A 129 -4.26 -24.20 -14.00
C ALA A 129 -4.67 -24.53 -12.55
N GLN A 130 -5.87 -24.12 -12.17
CA GLN A 130 -6.43 -24.50 -10.87
C GLN A 130 -6.73 -26.01 -10.83
N ARG A 131 -6.33 -26.65 -9.75
CA ARG A 131 -6.54 -28.09 -9.53
C ARG A 131 -7.29 -28.31 -8.22
N MET A 132 -8.17 -29.26 -8.24
CA MET A 132 -8.90 -29.71 -7.08
C MET A 132 -8.20 -30.93 -6.46
N ILE A 133 -7.88 -30.85 -5.17
CA ILE A 133 -7.36 -32.00 -4.42
C ILE A 133 -8.51 -32.60 -3.64
N ILE A 134 -8.74 -33.90 -3.83
CA ILE A 134 -9.81 -34.63 -3.17
C ILE A 134 -9.25 -35.91 -2.51
N LYS A 135 -9.92 -36.37 -1.46
CA LYS A 135 -9.55 -37.63 -0.79
C LYS A 135 -9.67 -38.80 -1.79
N LYS A 136 -8.67 -39.69 -1.78
CA LYS A 136 -8.72 -40.94 -2.56
C LYS A 136 -9.99 -41.74 -2.22
N GLY A 137 -10.73 -42.14 -3.24
CA GLY A 137 -12.01 -42.83 -3.07
C GLY A 137 -13.23 -41.92 -2.85
N SER A 138 -13.04 -40.59 -2.90
CA SER A 138 -14.16 -39.64 -2.85
C SER A 138 -15.12 -39.84 -4.02
N SER A 139 -16.42 -39.61 -3.79
CA SER A 139 -17.46 -39.55 -4.82
C SER A 139 -17.36 -38.30 -5.70
N ILE A 140 -16.67 -37.26 -5.21
CA ILE A 140 -16.45 -36.02 -5.96
C ILE A 140 -15.44 -36.28 -7.08
N LYS A 141 -15.84 -36.03 -8.33
CA LYS A 141 -15.01 -36.25 -9.52
C LYS A 141 -14.78 -34.98 -10.34
N ASN A 142 -15.59 -33.95 -10.14
CA ASN A 142 -15.52 -32.71 -10.88
C ASN A 142 -16.04 -31.52 -10.05
N LYS A 143 -15.80 -30.30 -10.54
CA LYS A 143 -16.18 -29.07 -9.85
C LYS A 143 -17.69 -28.91 -9.59
N TYR A 144 -18.54 -29.49 -10.40
CA TYR A 144 -19.99 -29.35 -10.26
C TYR A 144 -20.55 -30.12 -9.07
N GLN A 145 -19.77 -31.07 -8.52
CA GLN A 145 -20.13 -31.83 -7.34
C GLN A 145 -19.68 -31.17 -6.03
N LEU A 146 -19.14 -29.95 -6.11
CA LEU A 146 -18.71 -29.16 -4.95
C LEU A 146 -19.83 -28.34 -4.32
N GLU A 147 -21.00 -28.26 -4.97
CA GLU A 147 -22.13 -27.49 -4.45
C GLU A 147 -22.52 -28.00 -3.06
N GLY A 148 -22.67 -27.09 -2.10
CA GLY A 148 -22.97 -27.39 -0.69
C GLY A 148 -21.81 -28.04 0.08
N LYS A 149 -20.60 -28.14 -0.48
CA LYS A 149 -19.44 -28.75 0.21
C LYS A 149 -18.54 -27.63 0.79
N LYS A 150 -17.88 -27.98 1.90
CA LYS A 150 -16.82 -27.13 2.46
C LYS A 150 -15.53 -27.30 1.65
N ILE A 151 -14.99 -26.21 1.17
CA ILE A 151 -13.77 -26.18 0.36
C ILE A 151 -12.71 -25.40 1.14
N GLY A 152 -11.54 -26.02 1.33
CA GLY A 152 -10.37 -25.30 1.81
C GLY A 152 -9.67 -24.61 0.64
N VAL A 153 -9.28 -23.36 0.82
CA VAL A 153 -8.49 -22.56 -0.12
C VAL A 153 -7.32 -21.92 0.62
N GLN A 154 -6.30 -21.60 -0.13
CA GLN A 154 -5.17 -20.82 0.37
C GLN A 154 -5.48 -19.34 0.20
#